data_6e3f7bbb9dc870bf5af19f8a31713959
#
_entry.id   6e3f7bbb9dc870bf5af19f8a31713959
#
_cell.length_a   1.000
_cell.length_b   1.000
_cell.length_c   1.000
_cell.angle_alpha   90.00
_cell.angle_beta   90.00
_cell.angle_gamma   90.00
#
_symmetry.space_group_name_H-M   'P 1'
#
loop_
_entity.id
_entity.type
_entity.pdbx_description
1 polymer ?
#
loop_
_entity_poly.entity_id
_entity_poly.type
_entity_poly.pdbx_seq_one_letter_code
_entity_poly.pdbx_strand_id
1 'polypeptide(L)'
;MLLAVGVLAVAAALLVLALVVLPAGPGRVPLNRLDPSVVPSASAFAGAGAAAGAAVEKALAKRGRAAAGVAALERAGMAMTLPNFVLTVGLTAVVGGAVGLVLGGPVLGLVLLCVVPLGAKLLLTFRASRRQAAFADQLDDSLQLMAGSLRAGHSLLRSVDSVASEADAPTSEEFSRIVNETRVGRDLNDALDEVAERMGSDDFTWVAQAIAIHREVGGNLAEVLDAVGHTIRERNAIRRQVKALSAEGKLSAVVLMALPFGVTFFISMTNPGYLAKFTESVTGFAMLGAAGLMLLVGGLWLKSTVKIKF
;
A
#
# COMPACT_ATOMS: atom_id res chain seq x y z
N MET A 1 17.46 -19.62 23.32
CA MET A 1 17.83 -20.14 22.01
C MET A 1 16.63 -20.35 21.10
N LEU A 2 15.59 -21.06 21.51
CA LEU A 2 14.38 -21.34 20.71
C LEU A 2 13.64 -20.05 20.21
N LEU A 3 13.54 -19.01 21.02
CA LEU A 3 12.93 -17.73 20.63
C LEU A 3 13.72 -17.00 19.51
N ALA A 4 15.05 -17.01 19.59
CA ALA A 4 15.89 -16.40 18.55
C ALA A 4 15.79 -17.14 17.20
N VAL A 5 15.71 -18.47 17.23
CA VAL A 5 15.51 -19.30 16.04
C VAL A 5 14.12 -19.08 15.44
N GLY A 6 13.08 -18.93 16.29
CA GLY A 6 11.73 -18.60 15.85
C GLY A 6 11.64 -17.23 15.16
N VAL A 7 12.26 -16.21 15.73
CA VAL A 7 12.34 -14.87 15.13
C VAL A 7 13.09 -14.90 13.79
N LEU A 8 14.18 -15.66 13.70
CA LEU A 8 14.96 -15.84 12.47
C LEU A 8 14.15 -16.56 11.38
N ALA A 9 13.38 -17.59 11.75
CA ALA A 9 12.49 -18.31 10.83
C ALA A 9 11.34 -17.41 10.31
N VAL A 10 10.74 -16.59 11.18
CA VAL A 10 9.73 -15.59 10.78
C VAL A 10 10.36 -14.55 9.85
N ALA A 11 11.54 -14.05 10.19
CA ALA A 11 12.26 -13.08 9.35
C ALA A 11 12.62 -13.70 7.99
N ALA A 12 13.08 -14.95 7.94
CA ALA A 12 13.36 -15.66 6.69
C ALA A 12 12.09 -15.89 5.85
N ALA A 13 10.97 -16.29 6.45
CA ALA A 13 9.69 -16.46 5.74
C ALA A 13 9.17 -15.13 5.19
N LEU A 14 9.26 -14.05 5.96
CA LEU A 14 8.90 -12.70 5.51
C LEU A 14 9.86 -12.18 4.43
N LEU A 15 11.15 -12.51 4.51
CA LEU A 15 12.14 -12.14 3.50
C LEU A 15 11.90 -12.90 2.20
N VAL A 16 11.60 -14.20 2.24
CA VAL A 16 11.21 -15.01 1.07
C VAL A 16 9.91 -14.45 0.46
N LEU A 17 8.91 -14.14 1.28
CA LEU A 17 7.68 -13.50 0.82
C LEU A 17 7.97 -12.13 0.19
N ALA A 18 8.82 -11.30 0.80
CA ALA A 18 9.23 -10.02 0.25
C ALA A 18 9.98 -10.17 -1.07
N LEU A 19 10.92 -11.11 -1.20
CA LEU A 19 11.67 -11.38 -2.43
C LEU A 19 10.78 -11.91 -3.55
N VAL A 20 9.74 -12.68 -3.24
CA VAL A 20 8.79 -13.21 -4.22
C VAL A 20 7.75 -12.17 -4.63
N VAL A 21 7.37 -11.29 -3.71
CA VAL A 21 6.38 -10.21 -3.93
C VAL A 21 7.03 -8.94 -4.45
N LEU A 22 8.35 -8.73 -4.23
CA LEU A 22 9.10 -7.64 -4.88
C LEU A 22 9.10 -7.87 -6.40
N PRO A 23 8.85 -6.83 -7.21
CA PRO A 23 8.81 -6.99 -8.66
C PRO A 23 10.19 -7.47 -9.13
N ALA A 24 10.23 -8.65 -9.71
CA ALA A 24 11.24 -8.91 -10.73
C ALA A 24 11.05 -7.78 -11.76
N GLY A 25 12.12 -7.04 -12.05
CA GLY A 25 12.11 -5.91 -13.00
C GLY A 25 11.37 -6.26 -14.29
N PRO A 26 11.10 -5.29 -15.18
CA PRO A 26 10.24 -5.46 -16.34
C PRO A 26 10.57 -6.76 -17.05
N GLY A 27 9.63 -7.69 -16.98
CA GLY A 27 9.83 -9.05 -17.46
C GLY A 27 10.14 -9.01 -18.95
N ARG A 28 11.32 -9.51 -19.33
CA ARG A 28 11.62 -9.75 -20.73
C ARG A 28 10.48 -10.58 -21.32
N VAL A 29 9.88 -10.08 -22.39
CA VAL A 29 8.83 -10.82 -23.12
C VAL A 29 9.42 -12.18 -23.46
N PRO A 30 8.82 -13.29 -23.02
CA PRO A 30 9.37 -14.62 -23.28
C PRO A 30 9.41 -14.85 -24.79
N LEU A 31 10.58 -15.28 -25.29
CA LEU A 31 10.84 -15.47 -26.73
C LEU A 31 9.83 -16.36 -27.44
N ASN A 32 9.16 -17.26 -26.71
CA ASN A 32 8.09 -18.12 -27.23
C ASN A 32 6.81 -17.37 -27.63
N ARG A 33 6.64 -16.10 -27.24
CA ARG A 33 5.56 -15.24 -27.78
C ARG A 33 5.96 -14.52 -29.07
N LEU A 34 7.24 -14.49 -29.38
CA LEU A 34 7.79 -13.86 -30.58
C LEU A 34 7.98 -14.88 -31.71
N ASP A 35 8.12 -16.15 -31.37
CA ASP A 35 8.31 -17.25 -32.36
C ASP A 35 7.35 -18.39 -32.04
N PRO A 36 6.27 -18.57 -32.85
CA PRO A 36 5.28 -19.65 -32.68
C PRO A 36 5.85 -21.05 -32.90
N SER A 37 7.06 -21.18 -33.46
CA SER A 37 7.70 -22.48 -33.73
C SER A 37 8.42 -23.06 -32.50
N VAL A 38 8.63 -22.27 -31.47
CA VAL A 38 9.25 -22.73 -30.21
C VAL A 38 8.19 -23.43 -29.34
N VAL A 39 8.11 -24.73 -29.44
CA VAL A 39 7.28 -25.56 -28.53
C VAL A 39 7.89 -25.47 -27.15
N PRO A 40 7.18 -24.93 -26.13
CA PRO A 40 7.70 -24.87 -24.77
C PRO A 40 7.96 -26.31 -24.30
N SER A 41 9.20 -26.62 -23.91
CA SER A 41 9.50 -27.87 -23.24
C SER A 41 8.67 -27.91 -21.94
N ALA A 42 7.65 -28.73 -21.92
CA ALA A 42 6.81 -28.94 -20.74
C ALA A 42 7.65 -29.62 -19.66
N SER A 43 8.30 -28.84 -18.79
CA SER A 43 8.85 -29.41 -17.58
C SER A 43 7.67 -29.93 -16.74
N ALA A 44 7.83 -31.12 -16.13
CA ALA A 44 6.79 -31.71 -15.26
C ALA A 44 6.31 -30.73 -14.17
N PHE A 45 7.20 -29.84 -13.74
CA PHE A 45 6.89 -28.75 -12.79
C PHE A 45 5.97 -27.68 -13.37
N ALA A 46 6.07 -27.35 -14.68
CA ALA A 46 5.19 -26.39 -15.32
C ALA A 46 3.76 -26.93 -15.43
N GLY A 47 3.62 -28.24 -15.72
CA GLY A 47 2.32 -28.91 -15.76
C GLY A 47 1.63 -28.99 -14.39
N ALA A 48 2.38 -29.32 -13.33
CA ALA A 48 1.86 -29.34 -11.96
C ALA A 48 1.45 -27.93 -11.48
N GLY A 49 2.24 -26.90 -11.80
CA GLY A 49 1.90 -25.50 -11.50
C GLY A 49 0.64 -25.02 -12.20
N ALA A 50 0.45 -25.38 -13.48
CA ALA A 50 -0.76 -25.05 -14.25
C ALA A 50 -2.01 -25.74 -13.68
N ALA A 51 -1.91 -27.03 -13.34
CA ALA A 51 -3.01 -27.78 -12.72
C ALA A 51 -3.40 -27.23 -11.34
N ALA A 52 -2.40 -26.89 -10.51
CA ALA A 52 -2.63 -26.26 -9.21
C ALA A 52 -3.25 -24.86 -9.38
N GLY A 53 -2.81 -24.08 -10.36
CA GLY A 53 -3.39 -22.77 -10.69
C GLY A 53 -4.87 -22.87 -11.08
N ALA A 54 -5.22 -23.81 -11.94
CA ALA A 54 -6.60 -24.05 -12.35
C ALA A 54 -7.50 -24.51 -11.17
N ALA A 55 -6.97 -25.34 -10.27
CA ALA A 55 -7.69 -25.75 -9.07
C ALA A 55 -7.95 -24.58 -8.13
N VAL A 56 -6.96 -23.69 -7.91
CA VAL A 56 -7.09 -22.48 -7.11
C VAL A 56 -8.10 -21.53 -7.72
N GLU A 57 -8.05 -21.31 -9.04
CA GLU A 57 -8.98 -20.44 -9.76
C GLU A 57 -10.42 -20.94 -9.59
N LYS A 58 -10.67 -22.25 -9.78
CA LYS A 58 -11.98 -22.87 -9.56
C LYS A 58 -12.47 -22.73 -8.12
N ALA A 59 -11.57 -22.88 -7.14
CA ALA A 59 -11.91 -22.71 -5.71
C ALA A 59 -12.25 -21.26 -5.35
N LEU A 60 -11.54 -20.30 -5.93
CA LEU A 60 -11.77 -18.87 -5.72
C LEU A 60 -13.04 -18.39 -6.42
N ALA A 61 -13.30 -18.87 -7.64
CA ALA A 61 -14.53 -18.59 -8.38
C ALA A 61 -15.76 -19.09 -7.61
N LYS A 62 -15.69 -20.30 -7.03
CA LYS A 62 -16.78 -20.87 -6.22
C LYS A 62 -17.07 -20.05 -4.93
N ARG A 63 -16.10 -19.30 -4.42
CA ARG A 63 -16.25 -18.45 -3.22
C ARG A 63 -16.58 -16.99 -3.52
N GLY A 64 -16.75 -16.60 -4.78
CA GLY A 64 -17.03 -15.21 -5.19
C GLY A 64 -15.91 -14.20 -4.85
N ARG A 65 -14.72 -14.70 -4.46
CA ARG A 65 -13.58 -13.85 -4.04
C ARG A 65 -12.56 -13.59 -5.14
N ALA A 66 -12.73 -14.19 -6.31
CA ALA A 66 -11.79 -14.06 -7.42
C ALA A 66 -11.68 -12.60 -7.88
N ALA A 67 -12.82 -11.92 -8.11
CA ALA A 67 -12.83 -10.52 -8.57
C ALA A 67 -12.16 -9.57 -7.55
N ALA A 68 -12.49 -9.71 -6.26
CA ALA A 68 -11.87 -8.90 -5.21
C ALA A 68 -10.37 -9.13 -5.09
N GLY A 69 -9.90 -10.37 -5.29
CA GLY A 69 -8.48 -10.70 -5.29
C GLY A 69 -7.72 -10.12 -6.48
N VAL A 70 -8.30 -10.18 -7.68
CA VAL A 70 -7.73 -9.56 -8.90
C VAL A 70 -7.64 -8.05 -8.71
N ALA A 71 -8.73 -7.40 -8.28
CA ALA A 71 -8.74 -5.95 -8.01
C ALA A 71 -7.69 -5.53 -6.96
N ALA A 72 -7.47 -6.35 -5.92
CA ALA A 72 -6.44 -6.08 -4.92
C ALA A 72 -5.01 -6.14 -5.49
N LEU A 73 -4.73 -7.10 -6.38
CA LEU A 73 -3.44 -7.21 -7.08
C LEU A 73 -3.22 -6.06 -8.06
N GLU A 74 -4.25 -5.68 -8.81
CA GLU A 74 -4.21 -4.53 -9.73
C GLU A 74 -3.96 -3.21 -8.98
N ARG A 75 -4.67 -2.97 -7.87
CA ARG A 75 -4.43 -1.81 -7.01
C ARG A 75 -3.00 -1.77 -6.45
N ALA A 76 -2.42 -2.93 -6.16
CA ALA A 76 -1.05 -3.04 -5.72
C ALA A 76 -0.01 -2.93 -6.86
N GLY A 77 -0.45 -2.85 -8.12
CA GLY A 77 0.43 -2.80 -9.30
C GLY A 77 1.23 -4.08 -9.51
N MET A 78 0.67 -5.24 -9.15
CA MET A 78 1.36 -6.50 -9.29
C MET A 78 1.02 -7.16 -10.64
N ALA A 79 2.03 -7.42 -11.45
CA ALA A 79 1.87 -8.09 -12.75
C ALA A 79 1.61 -9.61 -12.65
N MET A 80 1.40 -10.14 -11.43
CA MET A 80 1.14 -11.55 -11.18
C MET A 80 -0.34 -11.86 -11.29
N THR A 81 -0.67 -13.04 -11.85
CA THR A 81 -2.04 -13.54 -11.83
C THR A 81 -2.45 -13.99 -10.42
N LEU A 82 -3.73 -13.83 -10.08
CA LEU A 82 -4.26 -14.21 -8.77
C LEU A 82 -3.94 -15.69 -8.38
N PRO A 83 -4.07 -16.69 -9.28
CA PRO A 83 -3.68 -18.06 -8.96
C PRO A 83 -2.21 -18.19 -8.59
N ASN A 84 -1.30 -17.53 -9.31
CA ASN A 84 0.12 -17.58 -9.03
C ASN A 84 0.45 -16.93 -7.67
N PHE A 85 -0.18 -15.80 -7.36
CA PHE A 85 -0.03 -15.16 -6.07
C PHE A 85 -0.49 -16.07 -4.92
N VAL A 86 -1.67 -16.68 -5.03
CA VAL A 86 -2.21 -17.59 -4.01
C VAL A 86 -1.34 -18.83 -3.86
N LEU A 87 -0.86 -19.41 -4.96
CA LEU A 87 0.06 -20.57 -4.92
C LEU A 87 1.39 -20.21 -4.25
N THR A 88 1.95 -19.05 -4.55
CA THR A 88 3.21 -18.60 -3.94
C THR A 88 3.04 -18.38 -2.45
N VAL A 89 2.00 -17.66 -2.04
CA VAL A 89 1.70 -17.43 -0.61
C VAL A 89 1.40 -18.77 0.09
N GLY A 90 0.63 -19.65 -0.53
CA GLY A 90 0.31 -20.98 0.00
C GLY A 90 1.56 -21.84 0.18
N LEU A 91 2.42 -21.92 -0.85
CA LEU A 91 3.67 -22.67 -0.79
C LEU A 91 4.60 -22.12 0.31
N THR A 92 4.76 -20.79 0.37
CA THR A 92 5.58 -20.14 1.40
C THR A 92 5.02 -20.40 2.80
N ALA A 93 3.68 -20.40 2.96
CA ALA A 93 3.04 -20.70 4.24
C ALA A 93 3.28 -22.19 4.68
N VAL A 94 3.17 -23.14 3.73
CA VAL A 94 3.41 -24.55 3.99
C VAL A 94 4.88 -24.81 4.34
N VAL A 95 5.81 -24.26 3.56
CA VAL A 95 7.25 -24.40 3.82
C VAL A 95 7.61 -23.73 5.16
N GLY A 96 7.13 -22.52 5.40
CA GLY A 96 7.34 -21.82 6.68
C GLY A 96 6.74 -22.59 7.87
N GLY A 97 5.54 -23.16 7.71
CA GLY A 97 4.89 -24.01 8.70
C GLY A 97 5.67 -25.29 9.00
N ALA A 98 6.18 -25.96 7.95
CA ALA A 98 7.01 -27.17 8.10
C ALA A 98 8.34 -26.86 8.83
N VAL A 99 9.01 -25.79 8.44
CA VAL A 99 10.24 -25.31 9.12
C VAL A 99 9.95 -24.96 10.58
N GLY A 100 8.85 -24.25 10.85
CA GLY A 100 8.44 -23.93 12.21
C GLY A 100 8.15 -25.16 13.07
N LEU A 101 7.52 -26.17 12.48
CA LEU A 101 7.22 -27.45 13.15
C LEU A 101 8.49 -28.19 13.55
N VAL A 102 9.50 -28.23 12.67
CA VAL A 102 10.79 -28.89 12.92
C VAL A 102 11.62 -28.15 13.98
N LEU A 103 11.63 -26.79 13.91
CA LEU A 103 12.49 -25.96 14.77
C LEU A 103 11.89 -25.64 16.15
N GLY A 104 10.57 -25.47 16.23
CA GLY A 104 9.91 -24.99 17.45
C GLY A 104 8.62 -25.70 17.82
N GLY A 105 8.37 -26.87 17.19
CA GLY A 105 7.21 -27.71 17.50
C GLY A 105 5.89 -27.18 16.89
N PRO A 106 4.74 -27.82 17.20
CA PRO A 106 3.46 -27.60 16.51
C PRO A 106 2.92 -26.18 16.67
N VAL A 107 3.21 -25.50 17.77
CA VAL A 107 2.75 -24.13 18.01
C VAL A 107 3.42 -23.15 17.04
N LEU A 108 4.75 -23.25 16.88
CA LEU A 108 5.49 -22.38 15.96
C LEU A 108 5.13 -22.67 14.50
N GLY A 109 4.93 -23.93 14.13
CA GLY A 109 4.45 -24.32 12.81
C GLY A 109 3.09 -23.71 12.47
N LEU A 110 2.13 -23.79 13.40
CA LEU A 110 0.80 -23.19 13.22
C LEU A 110 0.86 -21.65 13.12
N VAL A 111 1.66 -21.01 13.96
CA VAL A 111 1.84 -19.54 13.93
C VAL A 111 2.37 -19.10 12.57
N LEU A 112 3.43 -19.74 12.04
CA LEU A 112 4.00 -19.39 10.73
C LEU A 112 3.03 -19.65 9.58
N LEU A 113 2.25 -20.73 9.64
CA LEU A 113 1.22 -21.03 8.65
C LEU A 113 0.16 -19.92 8.56
N CYS A 114 -0.18 -19.27 9.68
CA CYS A 114 -1.15 -18.18 9.74
C CYS A 114 -0.54 -16.80 9.46
N VAL A 115 0.69 -16.56 9.91
CA VAL A 115 1.36 -15.25 9.78
C VAL A 115 1.71 -14.94 8.33
N VAL A 116 2.11 -15.93 7.52
CA VAL A 116 2.49 -15.73 6.12
C VAL A 116 1.33 -15.17 5.28
N PRO A 117 0.13 -15.75 5.24
CA PRO A 117 -0.98 -15.19 4.45
C PRO A 117 -1.48 -13.85 5.00
N LEU A 118 -1.42 -13.65 6.33
CA LEU A 118 -1.74 -12.36 6.93
C LEU A 118 -0.74 -11.29 6.51
N GLY A 119 0.55 -11.60 6.54
CA GLY A 119 1.62 -10.72 6.06
C GLY A 119 1.50 -10.39 4.58
N ALA A 120 1.16 -11.37 3.74
CA ALA A 120 0.92 -11.16 2.32
C ALA A 120 -0.26 -10.18 2.08
N LYS A 121 -1.35 -10.31 2.83
CA LYS A 121 -2.50 -9.39 2.76
C LYS A 121 -2.11 -7.98 3.22
N LEU A 122 -1.36 -7.85 4.30
CA LEU A 122 -0.88 -6.55 4.79
C LEU A 122 0.07 -5.87 3.80
N LEU A 123 0.97 -6.63 3.18
CA LEU A 123 1.86 -6.13 2.14
C LEU A 123 1.09 -5.63 0.90
N LEU A 124 0.07 -6.38 0.45
CA LEU A 124 -0.80 -5.96 -0.65
C LEU A 124 -1.50 -4.64 -0.33
N THR A 125 -2.14 -4.53 0.83
CA THR A 125 -2.82 -3.30 1.24
C THR A 125 -1.86 -2.13 1.38
N PHE A 126 -0.68 -2.36 1.94
CA PHE A 126 0.34 -1.33 2.07
C PHE A 126 0.86 -0.84 0.71
N ARG A 127 1.14 -1.77 -0.23
CA ARG A 127 1.54 -1.40 -1.61
C ARG A 127 0.44 -0.65 -2.34
N ALA A 128 -0.80 -1.14 -2.27
CA ALA A 128 -1.94 -0.47 -2.88
C ALA A 128 -2.11 0.96 -2.34
N SER A 129 -2.08 1.13 -1.02
CA SER A 129 -2.19 2.46 -0.39
C SER A 129 -1.04 3.40 -0.77
N ARG A 130 0.20 2.88 -0.84
CA ARG A 130 1.35 3.67 -1.28
C ARG A 130 1.25 4.08 -2.74
N ARG A 131 0.78 3.18 -3.62
CA ARG A 131 0.56 3.43 -5.04
C ARG A 131 -0.54 4.47 -5.25
N GLN A 132 -1.66 4.34 -4.53
CA GLN A 132 -2.76 5.30 -4.55
C GLN A 132 -2.33 6.69 -4.07
N ALA A 133 -1.54 6.75 -2.99
CA ALA A 133 -1.00 8.02 -2.50
C ALA A 133 -0.06 8.68 -3.51
N ALA A 134 0.83 7.90 -4.15
CA ALA A 134 1.73 8.42 -5.18
C ALA A 134 0.96 8.95 -6.40
N PHE A 135 -0.09 8.24 -6.85
CA PHE A 135 -0.96 8.70 -7.92
C PHE A 135 -1.67 10.03 -7.57
N ALA A 136 -2.19 10.14 -6.35
CA ALA A 136 -2.83 11.37 -5.88
C ALA A 136 -1.85 12.55 -5.79
N ASP A 137 -0.60 12.29 -5.40
CA ASP A 137 0.45 13.31 -5.33
C ASP A 137 0.93 13.78 -6.72
N GLN A 138 0.84 12.93 -7.75
CA GLN A 138 1.23 13.21 -9.14
C GLN A 138 0.09 13.83 -9.98
N LEU A 139 -1.14 13.86 -9.44
CA LEU A 139 -2.33 14.21 -10.22
C LEU A 139 -2.31 15.66 -10.73
N ASP A 140 -1.92 16.62 -9.89
CA ASP A 140 -1.89 18.04 -10.27
C ASP A 140 -0.89 18.32 -11.40
N ASP A 141 0.29 17.72 -11.38
CA ASP A 141 1.29 17.82 -12.45
C ASP A 141 0.77 17.19 -13.74
N SER A 142 0.09 16.04 -13.64
CA SER A 142 -0.53 15.36 -14.77
C SER A 142 -1.62 16.21 -15.44
N LEU A 143 -2.44 16.88 -14.65
CA LEU A 143 -3.48 17.78 -15.16
C LEU A 143 -2.88 19.01 -15.86
N GLN A 144 -1.78 19.55 -15.33
CA GLN A 144 -1.06 20.66 -16.01
C GLN A 144 -0.50 20.23 -17.37
N LEU A 145 0.10 19.03 -17.42
CA LEU A 145 0.62 18.47 -18.65
C LEU A 145 -0.49 18.29 -19.69
N MET A 146 -1.65 17.75 -19.27
CA MET A 146 -2.82 17.62 -20.14
C MET A 146 -3.31 18.97 -20.62
N ALA A 147 -3.49 19.93 -19.72
CA ALA A 147 -3.96 21.28 -20.06
C ALA A 147 -3.00 21.99 -21.01
N GLY A 148 -1.68 21.84 -20.79
CA GLY A 148 -0.64 22.35 -21.69
C GLY A 148 -0.72 21.76 -23.10
N SER A 149 -0.89 20.44 -23.18
CA SER A 149 -1.04 19.72 -24.45
C SER A 149 -2.30 20.15 -25.21
N LEU A 150 -3.45 20.30 -24.50
CA LEU A 150 -4.70 20.79 -25.10
C LEU A 150 -4.58 22.24 -25.59
N ARG A 151 -3.91 23.14 -24.85
CA ARG A 151 -3.64 24.52 -25.30
C ARG A 151 -2.76 24.59 -26.53
N ALA A 152 -1.86 23.62 -26.69
CA ALA A 152 -1.06 23.46 -27.92
C ALA A 152 -1.88 22.93 -29.11
N GLY A 153 -3.19 22.66 -28.93
CA GLY A 153 -4.08 22.19 -29.98
C GLY A 153 -4.09 20.69 -30.19
N HIS A 154 -3.49 19.91 -29.30
CA HIS A 154 -3.56 18.46 -29.37
C HIS A 154 -4.93 17.93 -28.96
N SER A 155 -5.30 16.77 -29.47
CA SER A 155 -6.53 16.07 -29.07
C SER A 155 -6.43 15.58 -27.60
N LEU A 156 -7.59 15.37 -26.97
CA LEU A 156 -7.65 14.85 -25.61
C LEU A 156 -6.89 13.51 -25.45
N LEU A 157 -7.07 12.57 -26.38
CA LEU A 157 -6.36 11.30 -26.32
C LEU A 157 -4.84 11.49 -26.44
N ARG A 158 -4.38 12.46 -27.23
CA ARG A 158 -2.96 12.81 -27.34
C ARG A 158 -2.44 13.44 -26.05
N SER A 159 -3.26 14.23 -25.36
CA SER A 159 -2.90 14.81 -24.07
C SER A 159 -2.78 13.75 -22.97
N VAL A 160 -3.66 12.75 -22.98
CA VAL A 160 -3.56 11.57 -22.11
C VAL A 160 -2.27 10.75 -22.42
N ASP A 161 -1.93 10.57 -23.71
CA ASP A 161 -0.71 9.89 -24.17
C ASP A 161 0.58 10.64 -23.75
N SER A 162 0.54 11.98 -23.71
CA SER A 162 1.64 12.80 -23.18
C SER A 162 1.90 12.50 -21.70
N VAL A 163 0.85 12.43 -20.88
CA VAL A 163 0.98 12.03 -19.45
C VAL A 163 1.52 10.61 -19.32
N ALA A 164 1.02 9.67 -20.14
CA ALA A 164 1.50 8.30 -20.15
C ALA A 164 3.01 8.19 -20.45
N SER A 165 3.54 9.13 -21.24
CA SER A 165 4.94 9.12 -21.68
C SER A 165 5.87 9.88 -20.74
N GLU A 166 5.39 10.92 -20.06
CA GLU A 166 6.21 11.88 -19.31
C GLU A 166 6.07 11.76 -17.79
N ALA A 167 4.94 11.23 -17.29
CA ALA A 167 4.74 11.06 -15.85
C ALA A 167 5.52 9.88 -15.29
N ASP A 168 5.78 9.93 -13.98
CA ASP A 168 6.34 8.81 -13.24
C ASP A 168 5.30 7.72 -12.94
N ALA A 169 5.78 6.51 -12.62
CA ALA A 169 4.90 5.47 -12.10
C ALA A 169 4.35 5.87 -10.70
N PRO A 170 3.09 5.62 -10.40
CA PRO A 170 2.12 4.78 -11.10
C PRO A 170 1.29 5.50 -12.19
N THR A 171 1.36 6.81 -12.31
CA THR A 171 0.51 7.60 -13.22
C THR A 171 0.75 7.24 -14.67
N SER A 172 2.00 7.13 -15.10
CA SER A 172 2.34 6.69 -16.47
C SER A 172 1.75 5.34 -16.83
N GLU A 173 1.72 4.39 -15.90
CA GLU A 173 1.17 3.05 -16.11
C GLU A 173 -0.35 3.09 -16.31
N GLU A 174 -1.06 3.84 -15.46
CA GLU A 174 -2.51 3.97 -15.52
C GLU A 174 -2.95 4.75 -16.78
N PHE A 175 -2.26 5.83 -17.11
CA PHE A 175 -2.54 6.62 -18.32
C PHE A 175 -2.20 5.83 -19.60
N SER A 176 -1.11 5.07 -19.61
CA SER A 176 -0.82 4.14 -20.72
C SER A 176 -1.93 3.10 -20.90
N ARG A 177 -2.51 2.63 -19.81
CA ARG A 177 -3.63 1.70 -19.85
C ARG A 177 -4.87 2.35 -20.47
N ILE A 178 -5.23 3.58 -20.07
CA ILE A 178 -6.32 4.35 -20.68
C ILE A 178 -6.11 4.47 -22.21
N VAL A 179 -4.91 4.88 -22.63
CA VAL A 179 -4.58 5.02 -24.05
C VAL A 179 -4.75 3.72 -24.81
N ASN A 180 -4.20 2.63 -24.26
CA ASN A 180 -4.24 1.32 -24.91
C ASN A 180 -5.68 0.78 -25.00
N GLU A 181 -6.47 0.90 -23.94
CA GLU A 181 -7.87 0.46 -23.91
C GLU A 181 -8.72 1.27 -24.90
N THR A 182 -8.51 2.58 -24.98
CA THR A 182 -9.22 3.47 -25.92
C THR A 182 -8.83 3.15 -27.37
N ARG A 183 -7.56 2.83 -27.65
CA ARG A 183 -7.10 2.42 -29.00
C ARG A 183 -7.73 1.10 -29.45
N VAL A 184 -8.09 0.22 -28.52
CA VAL A 184 -8.78 -1.06 -28.82
C VAL A 184 -10.31 -0.86 -28.95
N GLY A 185 -10.82 0.38 -28.75
CA GLY A 185 -12.22 0.72 -28.96
C GLY A 185 -13.07 0.89 -27.71
N ARG A 186 -12.46 0.86 -26.52
CA ARG A 186 -13.16 1.18 -25.28
C ARG A 186 -13.47 2.69 -25.23
N ASP A 187 -14.63 3.09 -24.67
CA ASP A 187 -14.91 4.51 -24.45
C ASP A 187 -13.90 5.10 -23.46
N LEU A 188 -13.46 6.33 -23.75
CA LEU A 188 -12.47 7.00 -22.93
C LEU A 188 -12.99 7.31 -21.52
N ASN A 189 -14.29 7.66 -21.38
CA ASN A 189 -14.86 7.93 -20.07
C ASN A 189 -14.88 6.68 -19.20
N ASP A 190 -15.27 5.51 -19.78
CA ASP A 190 -15.25 4.23 -19.07
C ASP A 190 -13.83 3.86 -18.62
N ALA A 191 -12.83 4.14 -19.43
CA ALA A 191 -11.43 3.88 -19.08
C ALA A 191 -10.93 4.82 -17.96
N LEU A 192 -11.33 6.09 -17.99
CA LEU A 192 -11.02 7.07 -16.93
C LEU A 192 -11.68 6.69 -15.60
N ASP A 193 -12.96 6.30 -15.64
CA ASP A 193 -13.73 5.92 -14.44
C ASP A 193 -13.14 4.66 -13.79
N GLU A 194 -12.71 3.69 -14.59
CA GLU A 194 -12.06 2.48 -14.04
C GLU A 194 -10.73 2.80 -13.36
N VAL A 195 -9.95 3.74 -13.89
CA VAL A 195 -8.72 4.19 -13.22
C VAL A 195 -9.05 4.93 -11.92
N ALA A 196 -10.09 5.78 -11.92
CA ALA A 196 -10.56 6.47 -10.71
C ALA A 196 -10.93 5.47 -9.59
N GLU A 197 -11.67 4.42 -9.93
CA GLU A 197 -12.06 3.35 -8.99
C GLU A 197 -10.84 2.54 -8.52
N ARG A 198 -9.96 2.16 -9.43
CA ARG A 198 -8.75 1.37 -9.12
C ARG A 198 -7.79 2.13 -8.22
N MET A 199 -7.56 3.40 -8.50
CA MET A 199 -6.71 4.27 -7.70
C MET A 199 -7.42 4.81 -6.44
N GLY A 200 -8.75 4.68 -6.36
CA GLY A 200 -9.54 5.18 -5.23
C GLY A 200 -9.35 6.68 -5.03
N SER A 201 -9.29 7.43 -6.13
CA SER A 201 -9.03 8.86 -6.13
C SER A 201 -10.30 9.63 -6.44
N ASP A 202 -10.93 10.20 -5.41
CA ASP A 202 -12.10 11.07 -5.58
C ASP A 202 -11.75 12.26 -6.48
N ASP A 203 -10.53 12.78 -6.36
CA ASP A 203 -10.05 13.89 -7.19
C ASP A 203 -10.02 13.53 -8.67
N PHE A 204 -9.54 12.32 -9.00
CA PHE A 204 -9.53 11.84 -10.39
C PHE A 204 -10.93 11.51 -10.90
N THR A 205 -11.85 11.06 -10.04
CA THR A 205 -13.28 10.92 -10.39
C THR A 205 -13.87 12.25 -10.84
N TRP A 206 -13.56 13.35 -10.16
CA TRP A 206 -14.00 14.69 -10.56
C TRP A 206 -13.40 15.12 -11.89
N VAL A 207 -12.13 14.79 -12.14
CA VAL A 207 -11.47 15.02 -13.42
C VAL A 207 -12.16 14.25 -14.56
N ALA A 208 -12.43 12.96 -14.36
CA ALA A 208 -13.12 12.12 -15.34
C ALA A 208 -14.52 12.67 -15.68
N GLN A 209 -15.28 13.08 -14.66
CA GLN A 209 -16.59 13.71 -14.85
C GLN A 209 -16.48 15.06 -15.60
N ALA A 210 -15.50 15.90 -15.26
CA ALA A 210 -15.28 17.16 -15.96
C ALA A 210 -14.96 16.93 -17.45
N ILE A 211 -14.13 15.94 -17.76
CA ILE A 211 -13.81 15.53 -19.13
C ILE A 211 -15.07 15.04 -19.85
N ALA A 212 -15.86 14.18 -19.22
CA ALA A 212 -17.09 13.64 -19.80
C ALA A 212 -18.08 14.78 -20.18
N ILE A 213 -18.34 15.70 -19.24
CA ILE A 213 -19.24 16.83 -19.46
C ILE A 213 -18.73 17.72 -20.62
N HIS A 214 -17.44 18.04 -20.65
CA HIS A 214 -16.88 18.89 -21.71
C HIS A 214 -16.85 18.20 -23.09
N ARG A 215 -16.76 16.90 -23.16
CA ARG A 215 -16.91 16.15 -24.42
C ARG A 215 -18.33 16.23 -25.00
N GLU A 216 -19.34 16.31 -24.14
CA GLU A 216 -20.75 16.40 -24.56
C GLU A 216 -21.16 17.83 -24.88
N VAL A 217 -20.82 18.76 -23.99
CA VAL A 217 -21.31 20.19 -24.11
C VAL A 217 -20.38 21.04 -24.98
N GLY A 218 -19.11 20.65 -25.10
CA GLY A 218 -18.06 21.44 -25.71
C GLY A 218 -17.52 22.50 -24.75
N GLY A 219 -16.52 23.24 -25.21
CA GLY A 219 -15.90 24.30 -24.43
C GLY A 219 -14.38 24.15 -24.31
N ASN A 220 -13.76 24.99 -23.49
CA ASN A 220 -12.31 24.98 -23.27
C ASN A 220 -11.92 24.01 -22.15
N LEU A 221 -11.71 22.73 -22.49
CA LEU A 221 -11.32 21.72 -21.53
C LEU A 221 -10.00 22.06 -20.83
N ALA A 222 -9.06 22.76 -21.50
CA ALA A 222 -7.79 23.13 -20.90
C ALA A 222 -7.97 24.05 -19.68
N GLU A 223 -8.88 25.03 -19.76
CA GLU A 223 -9.19 25.91 -18.62
C GLU A 223 -9.79 25.15 -17.45
N VAL A 224 -10.66 24.18 -17.74
CA VAL A 224 -11.29 23.37 -16.68
C VAL A 224 -10.27 22.48 -15.99
N LEU A 225 -9.38 21.82 -16.74
CA LEU A 225 -8.31 21.01 -16.15
C LEU A 225 -7.33 21.86 -15.34
N ASP A 226 -7.00 23.08 -15.79
CA ASP A 226 -6.20 24.02 -15.01
C ASP A 226 -6.89 24.42 -13.69
N ALA A 227 -8.18 24.75 -13.73
CA ALA A 227 -8.93 25.14 -12.54
C ALA A 227 -9.04 23.98 -11.53
N VAL A 228 -9.33 22.78 -12.01
CA VAL A 228 -9.38 21.57 -11.17
C VAL A 228 -7.99 21.26 -10.60
N GLY A 229 -6.95 21.30 -11.43
CA GLY A 229 -5.57 21.10 -11.01
C GLY A 229 -5.13 22.10 -9.93
N HIS A 230 -5.48 23.39 -10.11
CA HIS A 230 -5.22 24.43 -9.12
C HIS A 230 -5.90 24.11 -7.77
N THR A 231 -7.18 23.73 -7.80
CA THR A 231 -7.93 23.38 -6.58
C THR A 231 -7.32 22.17 -5.87
N ILE A 232 -6.92 21.13 -6.62
CA ILE A 232 -6.24 19.94 -6.07
C ILE A 232 -4.91 20.34 -5.43
N ARG A 233 -4.13 21.20 -6.07
CA ARG A 233 -2.84 21.69 -5.57
C ARG A 233 -2.99 22.46 -4.27
N GLU A 234 -3.94 23.40 -4.20
CA GLU A 234 -4.23 24.14 -2.97
C GLU A 234 -4.64 23.20 -1.83
N ARG A 235 -5.52 22.27 -2.11
CA ARG A 235 -5.96 21.27 -1.13
C ARG A 235 -4.79 20.39 -0.65
N ASN A 236 -3.93 19.95 -1.54
CA ASN A 236 -2.73 19.18 -1.21
C ASN A 236 -1.72 20.03 -0.42
N ALA A 237 -1.58 21.33 -0.72
CA ALA A 237 -0.73 22.25 0.06
C ALA A 237 -1.22 22.36 1.50
N ILE A 238 -2.52 22.54 1.71
CA ILE A 238 -3.15 22.60 3.03
C ILE A 238 -2.93 21.26 3.76
N ARG A 239 -3.15 20.13 3.12
CA ARG A 239 -2.91 18.80 3.70
C ARG A 239 -1.46 18.62 4.14
N ARG A 240 -0.49 19.06 3.33
CA ARG A 240 0.94 19.01 3.69
C ARG A 240 1.24 19.91 4.89
N GLN A 241 0.70 21.12 4.94
CA GLN A 241 0.89 22.05 6.04
C GLN A 241 0.32 21.50 7.35
N VAL A 242 -0.88 20.95 7.31
CA VAL A 242 -1.51 20.30 8.45
C VAL A 242 -0.70 19.09 8.95
N LYS A 243 -0.19 18.28 8.01
CA LYS A 243 0.68 17.14 8.35
C LYS A 243 1.97 17.61 9.04
N ALA A 244 2.58 18.71 8.57
CA ALA A 244 3.77 19.30 9.18
C ALA A 244 3.49 19.81 10.60
N LEU A 245 2.42 20.59 10.80
CA LEU A 245 2.00 21.08 12.12
C LEU A 245 1.64 19.92 13.07
N SER A 246 0.96 18.90 12.55
CA SER A 246 0.65 17.70 13.34
C SER A 246 1.90 16.90 13.72
N ALA A 247 2.95 16.91 12.89
CA ALA A 247 4.22 16.25 13.21
C ALA A 247 4.94 16.95 14.35
N GLU A 248 4.94 18.29 14.37
CA GLU A 248 5.48 19.10 15.48
C GLU A 248 4.75 18.83 16.80
N GLY A 249 3.40 18.83 16.76
CA GLY A 249 2.59 18.47 17.92
C GLY A 249 2.84 17.04 18.42
N LYS A 250 3.04 16.08 17.49
CA LYS A 250 3.39 14.69 17.85
C LYS A 250 4.75 14.61 18.52
N LEU A 251 5.75 15.31 17.99
CA LEU A 251 7.08 15.32 18.57
C LEU A 251 7.04 15.89 19.99
N SER A 252 6.37 17.03 20.19
CA SER A 252 6.18 17.64 21.52
C SER A 252 5.46 16.69 22.49
N ALA A 253 4.42 15.98 22.02
CA ALA A 253 3.71 15.00 22.83
C ALA A 253 4.61 13.81 23.24
N VAL A 254 5.43 13.31 22.31
CA VAL A 254 6.38 12.22 22.58
C VAL A 254 7.43 12.66 23.60
N VAL A 255 8.00 13.86 23.45
CA VAL A 255 8.98 14.41 24.42
C VAL A 255 8.35 14.56 25.81
N LEU A 256 7.14 15.13 25.89
CA LEU A 256 6.41 15.31 27.14
C LEU A 256 6.11 13.98 27.84
N MET A 257 5.73 12.95 27.07
CA MET A 257 5.48 11.60 27.60
C MET A 257 6.76 10.86 27.98
N ALA A 258 7.85 11.10 27.28
CA ALA A 258 9.15 10.47 27.58
C ALA A 258 9.84 11.07 28.81
N LEU A 259 9.56 12.33 29.12
CA LEU A 259 10.24 13.09 30.21
C LEU A 259 10.12 12.42 31.58
N PRO A 260 8.92 11.96 32.06
CA PRO A 260 8.83 11.28 33.37
C PRO A 260 9.67 9.99 33.40
N PHE A 261 9.73 9.23 32.31
CA PHE A 261 10.54 8.01 32.23
C PHE A 261 12.02 8.34 32.22
N GLY A 262 12.44 9.40 31.50
CA GLY A 262 13.81 9.87 31.46
C GLY A 262 14.30 10.36 32.85
N VAL A 263 13.46 11.13 33.55
CA VAL A 263 13.75 11.60 34.90
C VAL A 263 13.83 10.46 35.90
N THR A 264 12.89 9.50 35.83
CA THR A 264 12.89 8.31 36.70
C THR A 264 14.14 7.48 36.47
N PHE A 265 14.53 7.25 35.22
CA PHE A 265 15.76 6.56 34.86
C PHE A 265 17.01 7.25 35.38
N PHE A 266 17.09 8.58 35.20
CA PHE A 266 18.22 9.40 35.69
C PHE A 266 18.35 9.33 37.22
N ILE A 267 17.23 9.49 37.96
CA ILE A 267 17.22 9.40 39.43
C ILE A 267 17.61 7.97 39.87
N SER A 268 17.14 6.95 39.19
CA SER A 268 17.51 5.55 39.50
C SER A 268 19.02 5.32 39.36
N MET A 269 19.65 5.96 38.38
CA MET A 269 21.09 5.84 38.13
C MET A 269 21.93 6.63 39.14
N THR A 270 21.47 7.80 39.52
CA THR A 270 22.21 8.68 40.49
C THR A 270 21.94 8.33 41.95
N ASN A 271 20.78 7.78 42.25
CA ASN A 271 20.40 7.40 43.61
C ASN A 271 19.59 6.08 43.63
N PRO A 272 20.26 4.94 43.61
CA PRO A 272 19.60 3.62 43.50
C PRO A 272 18.58 3.29 44.59
N GLY A 273 18.72 3.90 45.78
CA GLY A 273 17.80 3.72 46.90
C GLY A 273 16.54 4.59 46.87
N TYR A 274 16.46 5.56 45.96
CA TYR A 274 15.32 6.49 45.92
C TYR A 274 14.02 5.84 45.51
N LEU A 275 14.04 5.01 44.45
CA LEU A 275 12.87 4.30 43.96
C LEU A 275 12.42 3.17 44.91
N ALA A 276 13.34 2.56 45.62
CA ALA A 276 13.02 1.51 46.59
C ALA A 276 12.06 2.02 47.70
N LYS A 277 12.21 3.27 48.14
CA LYS A 277 11.33 3.88 49.14
C LYS A 277 9.85 3.93 48.72
N PHE A 278 9.57 4.02 47.42
CA PHE A 278 8.18 4.01 46.90
C PHE A 278 7.59 2.58 46.85
N THR A 279 8.44 1.56 46.84
CA THR A 279 7.99 0.15 46.82
C THR A 279 7.93 -0.48 48.21
N GLU A 280 8.47 0.18 49.25
CA GLU A 280 8.47 -0.32 50.63
C GLU A 280 7.23 0.08 51.45
N SER A 281 6.42 1.03 50.97
CA SER A 281 5.25 1.51 51.67
C SER A 281 3.96 1.47 50.87
N VAL A 282 2.84 1.23 51.55
CA VAL A 282 1.50 1.21 50.90
C VAL A 282 1.20 2.60 50.28
N THR A 283 1.62 3.67 50.92
CA THR A 283 1.50 5.05 50.42
C THR A 283 2.32 5.26 49.15
N GLY A 284 3.52 4.70 49.08
CA GLY A 284 4.37 4.75 47.88
C GLY A 284 3.75 4.02 46.68
N PHE A 285 3.17 2.83 46.90
CA PHE A 285 2.43 2.13 45.83
C PHE A 285 1.22 2.91 45.37
N ALA A 286 0.47 3.55 46.27
CA ALA A 286 -0.66 4.42 45.91
C ALA A 286 -0.21 5.62 45.06
N MET A 287 0.93 6.24 45.38
CA MET A 287 1.50 7.37 44.61
C MET A 287 1.95 6.91 43.19
N LEU A 288 2.62 5.75 43.09
CA LEU A 288 3.00 5.19 41.79
C LEU A 288 1.77 4.85 40.95
N GLY A 289 0.74 4.28 41.54
CA GLY A 289 -0.51 3.97 40.88
C GLY A 289 -1.21 5.25 40.36
N ALA A 290 -1.29 6.29 41.20
CA ALA A 290 -1.86 7.58 40.80
C ALA A 290 -1.05 8.27 39.68
N ALA A 291 0.27 8.22 39.74
CA ALA A 291 1.16 8.74 38.69
C ALA A 291 0.98 8.00 37.37
N GLY A 292 0.92 6.67 37.42
CA GLY A 292 0.66 5.84 36.23
C GLY A 292 -0.71 6.14 35.60
N LEU A 293 -1.76 6.28 36.42
CA LEU A 293 -3.09 6.64 35.97
C LEU A 293 -3.13 8.03 35.32
N MET A 294 -2.50 9.03 35.93
CA MET A 294 -2.38 10.37 35.36
C MET A 294 -1.60 10.36 34.03
N LEU A 295 -0.53 9.58 33.93
CA LEU A 295 0.21 9.40 32.66
C LEU A 295 -0.66 8.78 31.57
N LEU A 296 -1.46 7.77 31.90
CA LEU A 296 -2.39 7.16 30.94
C LEU A 296 -3.45 8.14 30.48
N VAL A 297 -4.09 8.86 31.40
CA VAL A 297 -5.11 9.87 31.08
C VAL A 297 -4.51 11.00 30.24
N GLY A 298 -3.34 11.52 30.63
CA GLY A 298 -2.61 12.55 29.90
C GLY A 298 -2.22 12.09 28.49
N GLY A 299 -1.73 10.85 28.35
CA GLY A 299 -1.37 10.26 27.05
C GLY A 299 -2.58 10.08 26.12
N LEU A 300 -3.72 9.63 26.64
CA LEU A 300 -4.96 9.53 25.88
C LEU A 300 -5.46 10.90 25.44
N TRP A 301 -5.39 11.89 26.31
CA TRP A 301 -5.78 13.26 25.97
C TRP A 301 -4.86 13.88 24.91
N LEU A 302 -3.54 13.77 25.07
CA LEU A 302 -2.58 14.21 24.07
C LEU A 302 -2.84 13.54 22.71
N LYS A 303 -3.09 12.22 22.67
CA LYS A 303 -3.44 11.50 21.45
C LYS A 303 -4.70 12.05 20.77
N SER A 304 -5.69 12.46 21.55
CA SER A 304 -6.93 13.07 21.05
C SER A 304 -6.69 14.48 20.49
N THR A 305 -5.89 15.28 21.18
CA THR A 305 -5.61 16.69 20.83
C THR A 305 -4.73 16.81 19.58
N VAL A 306 -3.74 15.91 19.42
CA VAL A 306 -2.83 15.90 18.25
C VAL A 306 -3.48 15.32 17.01
N LYS A 307 -4.61 14.61 17.13
CA LYS A 307 -5.32 14.01 15.99
C LYS A 307 -6.27 15.02 15.37
N ILE A 308 -5.77 15.83 14.43
CA ILE A 308 -6.61 16.69 13.60
C ILE A 308 -7.35 15.81 12.58
N LYS A 309 -8.69 15.84 12.59
CA LYS A 309 -9.53 15.21 11.56
C LYS A 309 -9.90 16.27 10.54
N PHE A 310 -9.67 15.96 9.25
CA PHE A 310 -10.24 16.65 8.08
C PHE A 310 -11.23 15.75 7.40
#